data_bb049a321bf88e8da5bbc8d5a9e19f4b
#
_entry.id   bb049a321bf88e8da5bbc8d5a9e19f4b
#
_cell.length_a   1.000
_cell.length_b   1.000
_cell.length_c   1.000
_cell.angle_alpha   90.00
_cell.angle_beta   90.00
_cell.angle_gamma   90.00
#
_symmetry.space_group_name_H-M   'P 1'
#
loop_
_entity.id
_entity.type
_entity.pdbx_description
1 polymer ?
#
loop_
_entity_poly.entity_id
_entity_poly.type
_entity_poly.pdbx_seq_one_letter_code
_entity_poly.pdbx_strand_id
1 'polypeptide(L)'
;GIRDPLWSRGLGDVYKRQELAVLLRAGALPAGLLFLEERTIGPELGADSIRAGKIACVVAFGAVLIFMAASYGLFGLFANVALLLNVGLIFGLLSGIGATLTLPGIAGIVLTIGMAVDANVLIFERIREELVSAKGPARAIELGYEKAMSAILDANITTFIAAVILFVMGSGPVRGFSITLGLGIITSVFTAIFVTRLLVVMWFERRRPKTIEV
;
A
#
# COMPACT_ATOMS: atom_id res chain seq x y z
N GLY A 1 5.16 -16.93 -44.86
CA GLY A 1 5.67 -15.69 -44.33
C GLY A 1 4.60 -15.01 -43.50
N ILE A 2 4.63 -15.24 -42.17
CA ILE A 2 3.80 -14.51 -41.23
C ILE A 2 4.46 -13.14 -41.05
N ARG A 3 3.87 -12.11 -41.61
CA ARG A 3 4.28 -10.74 -41.33
C ARG A 3 3.82 -10.39 -39.91
N ASP A 4 4.75 -10.23 -38.99
CA ASP A 4 4.48 -9.65 -37.69
C ASP A 4 3.94 -8.23 -37.87
N PRO A 5 2.87 -7.84 -37.18
CA PRO A 5 2.32 -6.50 -37.29
C PRO A 5 3.34 -5.46 -36.82
N LEU A 6 3.42 -4.34 -37.57
CA LEU A 6 4.37 -3.23 -37.41
C LEU A 6 4.38 -2.54 -36.02
N TRP A 7 3.61 -3.02 -35.08
CA TRP A 7 3.44 -2.52 -33.71
C TRP A 7 3.91 -3.50 -32.63
N SER A 8 4.54 -4.62 -33.00
CA SER A 8 5.23 -5.42 -32.01
C SER A 8 6.44 -4.62 -31.50
N ARG A 9 6.45 -4.33 -30.24
CA ARG A 9 7.47 -3.53 -29.55
C ARG A 9 8.87 -4.01 -29.86
N GLY A 10 9.56 -3.25 -30.68
CA GLY A 10 11.00 -3.33 -30.90
C GLY A 10 11.39 -4.27 -32.05
N LEU A 11 11.94 -3.66 -33.11
CA LEU A 11 12.64 -4.35 -34.20
C LEU A 11 13.62 -5.41 -33.69
N GLY A 12 14.20 -5.23 -32.48
CA GLY A 12 15.09 -6.18 -31.84
C GLY A 12 14.45 -7.53 -31.49
N ASP A 13 13.18 -7.58 -31.16
CA ASP A 13 12.50 -8.84 -30.82
C ASP A 13 12.19 -9.68 -32.06
N VAL A 14 11.89 -9.04 -33.20
CA VAL A 14 11.63 -9.71 -34.47
C VAL A 14 12.92 -10.32 -35.01
N TYR A 15 14.03 -9.60 -34.96
CA TYR A 15 15.35 -10.10 -35.36
C TYR A 15 15.80 -11.26 -34.49
N LYS A 16 15.65 -11.17 -33.17
CA LYS A 16 15.97 -12.26 -32.24
C LYS A 16 15.15 -13.52 -32.51
N ARG A 17 13.85 -13.39 -32.81
CA ARG A 17 13.01 -14.53 -33.17
C ARG A 17 13.41 -15.16 -34.49
N GLN A 18 13.77 -14.36 -35.50
CA GLN A 18 14.25 -14.85 -36.77
C GLN A 18 15.60 -15.54 -36.65
N GLU A 19 16.52 -14.98 -35.89
CA GLU A 19 17.83 -15.56 -35.61
C GLU A 19 17.68 -16.88 -34.83
N LEU A 20 16.82 -16.94 -33.82
CA LEU A 20 16.50 -18.15 -33.09
C LEU A 20 15.83 -19.21 -33.97
N ALA A 21 14.94 -18.81 -34.87
CA ALA A 21 14.29 -19.73 -35.82
C ALA A 21 15.32 -20.33 -36.84
N VAL A 22 16.29 -19.56 -37.27
CA VAL A 22 17.37 -20.03 -38.12
C VAL A 22 18.30 -20.99 -37.37
N LEU A 23 18.65 -20.64 -36.13
CA LEU A 23 19.49 -21.52 -35.26
C LEU A 23 18.76 -22.83 -34.91
N LEU A 24 17.47 -22.79 -34.66
CA LEU A 24 16.63 -23.99 -34.43
C LEU A 24 16.55 -24.87 -35.67
N ARG A 25 16.42 -24.30 -36.86
CA ARG A 25 16.39 -25.02 -38.12
C ARG A 25 17.76 -25.66 -38.47
N ALA A 26 18.84 -25.00 -38.07
CA ALA A 26 20.20 -25.51 -38.28
C ALA A 26 20.61 -26.59 -37.26
N GLY A 27 19.77 -26.90 -36.26
CA GLY A 27 20.10 -27.87 -35.22
C GLY A 27 21.28 -27.46 -34.33
N ALA A 28 21.63 -26.18 -34.35
CA ALA A 28 22.86 -25.66 -33.73
C ALA A 28 22.74 -25.30 -32.25
N LEU A 29 21.59 -25.61 -31.61
CA LEU A 29 21.42 -25.36 -30.17
C LEU A 29 22.02 -26.50 -29.36
N PRO A 30 23.15 -26.27 -28.64
CA PRO A 30 23.83 -27.30 -27.87
C PRO A 30 23.16 -27.66 -26.56
N ALA A 31 22.05 -27.00 -26.22
CA ALA A 31 21.29 -27.24 -24.97
C ALA A 31 19.79 -27.25 -25.21
N GLY A 32 19.07 -28.10 -24.47
CA GLY A 32 17.60 -28.12 -24.48
C GLY A 32 17.01 -26.80 -24.00
N LEU A 33 16.09 -26.24 -24.77
CA LEU A 33 15.30 -25.07 -24.35
C LEU A 33 14.23 -25.52 -23.36
N LEU A 34 14.30 -25.02 -22.14
CA LEU A 34 13.25 -25.18 -21.13
C LEU A 34 12.44 -23.89 -21.09
N PHE A 35 11.17 -23.97 -21.47
CA PHE A 35 10.25 -22.84 -21.27
C PHE A 35 9.98 -22.69 -19.79
N LEU A 36 10.55 -21.67 -19.14
CA LEU A 36 10.39 -21.42 -17.72
C LEU A 36 9.03 -20.80 -17.40
N GLU A 37 8.49 -19.96 -18.26
CA GLU A 37 7.19 -19.36 -18.11
C GLU A 37 6.71 -18.73 -19.42
N GLU A 38 5.51 -19.04 -19.87
CA GLU A 38 4.84 -18.34 -20.95
C GLU A 38 3.54 -17.73 -20.38
N ARG A 39 3.50 -16.41 -20.27
CA ARG A 39 2.29 -15.66 -19.85
C ARG A 39 1.78 -14.85 -21.02
N THR A 40 0.81 -15.39 -21.71
CA THR A 40 0.06 -14.65 -22.73
C THR A 40 -1.19 -14.05 -22.09
N ILE A 41 -1.07 -12.87 -21.50
CA ILE A 41 -2.23 -12.10 -21.02
C ILE A 41 -2.61 -11.16 -22.15
N GLY A 42 -3.80 -11.33 -22.70
CA GLY A 42 -4.33 -10.41 -23.70
C GLY A 42 -4.46 -8.99 -23.10
N PRO A 43 -4.19 -7.93 -23.89
CA PRO A 43 -4.23 -6.54 -23.40
C PRO A 43 -5.62 -6.14 -22.86
N GLU A 44 -6.69 -6.74 -23.31
CA GLU A 44 -8.06 -6.50 -22.83
C GLU A 44 -8.28 -7.02 -21.39
N LEU A 45 -7.83 -8.24 -21.08
CA LEU A 45 -7.93 -8.80 -19.71
C LEU A 45 -7.12 -7.99 -18.70
N GLY A 46 -5.98 -7.44 -19.11
CA GLY A 46 -5.17 -6.55 -18.27
C GLY A 46 -5.90 -5.23 -17.99
N ALA A 47 -6.54 -4.62 -18.98
CA ALA A 47 -7.27 -3.36 -18.83
C ALA A 47 -8.50 -3.50 -17.93
N ASP A 48 -9.27 -4.57 -18.06
CA ASP A 48 -10.44 -4.83 -17.23
C ASP A 48 -10.06 -5.08 -15.77
N SER A 49 -8.99 -5.83 -15.52
CA SER A 49 -8.46 -6.09 -14.18
C SER A 49 -7.98 -4.80 -13.52
N ILE A 50 -7.29 -3.92 -14.25
CA ILE A 50 -6.85 -2.62 -13.74
C ILE A 50 -8.05 -1.73 -13.43
N ARG A 51 -9.08 -1.72 -14.28
CA ARG A 51 -10.31 -0.95 -14.06
C ARG A 51 -11.04 -1.44 -12.81
N ALA A 52 -11.23 -2.74 -12.68
CA ALA A 52 -11.82 -3.34 -11.47
C ALA A 52 -11.03 -3.01 -10.22
N GLY A 53 -9.69 -3.10 -10.25
CA GLY A 53 -8.81 -2.73 -9.16
C GLY A 53 -8.92 -1.26 -8.75
N LYS A 54 -9.02 -0.34 -9.72
CA LYS A 54 -9.23 1.09 -9.43
C LYS A 54 -10.57 1.34 -8.76
N ILE A 55 -11.65 0.71 -9.24
CA ILE A 55 -12.99 0.84 -8.64
C ILE A 55 -12.97 0.29 -7.21
N ALA A 56 -12.41 -0.89 -7.00
CA ALA A 56 -12.28 -1.50 -5.68
C ALA A 56 -11.50 -0.58 -4.71
N CYS A 57 -10.41 0.04 -5.17
CA CYS A 57 -9.62 0.98 -4.38
C CYS A 57 -10.46 2.19 -3.94
N VAL A 58 -11.19 2.82 -4.87
CA VAL A 58 -12.04 3.99 -4.57
C VAL A 58 -13.18 3.62 -3.62
N VAL A 59 -13.83 2.47 -3.82
CA VAL A 59 -14.92 2.00 -2.95
C VAL A 59 -14.38 1.68 -1.54
N ALA A 60 -13.29 0.94 -1.44
CA ALA A 60 -12.67 0.62 -0.15
C ALA A 60 -12.24 1.89 0.59
N PHE A 61 -11.60 2.82 -0.10
CA PHE A 61 -11.18 4.09 0.46
C PHE A 61 -12.37 4.92 0.97
N GLY A 62 -13.43 5.06 0.16
CA GLY A 62 -14.65 5.76 0.56
C GLY A 62 -15.35 5.11 1.76
N ALA A 63 -15.46 3.78 1.78
CA ALA A 63 -16.05 3.04 2.90
C ALA A 63 -15.27 3.27 4.20
N VAL A 64 -13.93 3.26 4.13
CA VAL A 64 -13.06 3.52 5.29
C VAL A 64 -13.22 4.95 5.80
N LEU A 65 -13.27 5.95 4.92
CA LEU A 65 -13.47 7.35 5.32
C LEU A 65 -14.80 7.55 6.05
N ILE A 66 -15.88 6.94 5.54
CA ILE A 66 -17.22 6.99 6.15
C ILE A 66 -17.20 6.28 7.51
N PHE A 67 -16.63 5.08 7.57
CA PHE A 67 -16.53 4.31 8.80
C PHE A 67 -15.80 5.09 9.90
N MET A 68 -14.63 5.65 9.58
CA MET A 68 -13.83 6.42 10.55
C MET A 68 -14.58 7.66 11.05
N ALA A 69 -15.23 8.42 10.15
CA ALA A 69 -16.00 9.58 10.54
C ALA A 69 -17.21 9.22 11.40
N ALA A 70 -17.88 8.10 11.11
CA ALA A 70 -19.05 7.65 11.86
C ALA A 70 -18.70 7.07 13.24
N SER A 71 -17.57 6.32 13.34
CA SER A 71 -17.18 5.62 14.58
C SER A 71 -16.45 6.53 15.57
N TYR A 72 -15.60 7.45 15.07
CA TYR A 72 -14.69 8.26 15.90
C TYR A 72 -14.93 9.77 15.77
N GLY A 73 -15.99 10.19 15.09
CA GLY A 73 -16.38 11.59 15.00
C GLY A 73 -15.23 12.49 14.55
N LEU A 74 -14.84 13.44 15.39
CA LEU A 74 -13.83 14.44 15.09
C LEU A 74 -12.42 13.84 14.99
N PHE A 75 -12.09 12.85 15.83
CA PHE A 75 -10.83 12.11 15.74
C PHE A 75 -10.76 11.28 14.45
N GLY A 76 -11.89 10.73 14.01
CA GLY A 76 -12.01 10.06 12.73
C GLY A 76 -11.75 10.99 11.54
N LEU A 77 -12.14 12.26 11.61
CA LEU A 77 -11.80 13.25 10.59
C LEU A 77 -10.29 13.53 10.54
N PHE A 78 -9.60 13.58 11.68
CA PHE A 78 -8.13 13.72 11.70
C PHE A 78 -7.45 12.49 11.09
N ALA A 79 -7.93 11.30 11.41
CA ALA A 79 -7.43 10.07 10.79
C ALA A 79 -7.69 10.05 9.27
N ASN A 80 -8.82 10.56 8.81
CA ASN A 80 -9.11 10.67 7.38
C ASN A 80 -8.14 11.62 6.65
N VAL A 81 -7.78 12.75 7.27
CA VAL A 81 -6.76 13.66 6.72
C VAL A 81 -5.40 12.96 6.67
N ALA A 82 -5.01 12.24 7.73
CA ALA A 82 -3.78 11.48 7.76
C ALA A 82 -3.77 10.36 6.71
N LEU A 83 -4.90 9.69 6.48
CA LEU A 83 -5.06 8.65 5.46
C LEU A 83 -4.92 9.23 4.04
N LEU A 84 -5.51 10.40 3.76
CA LEU A 84 -5.33 11.11 2.48
C LEU A 84 -3.85 11.43 2.23
N LEU A 85 -3.16 11.95 3.25
CA LEU A 85 -1.72 12.22 3.17
C LEU A 85 -0.91 10.93 2.98
N ASN A 86 -1.29 9.84 3.66
CA ASN A 86 -0.64 8.55 3.51
C ASN A 86 -0.72 8.04 2.07
N VAL A 87 -1.91 8.06 1.47
CA VAL A 87 -2.09 7.67 0.07
C VAL A 87 -1.26 8.55 -0.86
N GLY A 88 -1.25 9.86 -0.64
CA GLY A 88 -0.40 10.79 -1.38
C GLY A 88 1.09 10.47 -1.26
N LEU A 89 1.56 10.12 -0.05
CA LEU A 89 2.95 9.71 0.20
C LEU A 89 3.30 8.41 -0.51
N ILE A 90 2.41 7.41 -0.48
CA ILE A 90 2.63 6.13 -1.19
C ILE A 90 2.82 6.39 -2.69
N PHE A 91 1.92 7.14 -3.33
CA PHE A 91 2.04 7.45 -4.76
C PHE A 91 3.27 8.32 -5.06
N GLY A 92 3.58 9.29 -4.20
CA GLY A 92 4.78 10.12 -4.34
C GLY A 92 6.07 9.30 -4.27
N LEU A 93 6.18 8.38 -3.30
CA LEU A 93 7.34 7.51 -3.16
C LEU A 93 7.44 6.50 -4.32
N LEU A 94 6.34 5.86 -4.73
CA LEU A 94 6.32 4.95 -5.87
C LEU A 94 6.77 5.64 -7.16
N SER A 95 6.31 6.88 -7.38
CA SER A 95 6.72 7.69 -8.52
C SER A 95 8.20 8.09 -8.43
N GLY A 96 8.67 8.47 -7.24
CA GLY A 96 10.05 8.87 -7.00
C GLY A 96 11.08 7.78 -7.25
N ILE A 97 10.76 6.53 -6.92
CA ILE A 97 11.63 5.36 -7.18
C ILE A 97 11.42 4.75 -8.57
N GLY A 98 10.51 5.31 -9.39
CA GLY A 98 10.20 4.77 -10.72
C GLY A 98 9.58 3.36 -10.68
N ALA A 99 8.90 2.99 -9.60
CA ALA A 99 8.28 1.68 -9.48
C ALA A 99 7.08 1.52 -10.43
N THR A 100 7.02 0.39 -11.13
CA THR A 100 5.87 0.06 -11.98
C THR A 100 4.72 -0.48 -11.13
N LEU A 101 3.55 0.13 -11.27
CA LEU A 101 2.35 -0.31 -10.57
C LEU A 101 1.81 -1.57 -11.25
N THR A 102 1.98 -2.72 -10.61
CA THR A 102 1.44 -4.01 -11.04
C THR A 102 0.04 -4.24 -10.47
N LEU A 103 -0.72 -5.19 -11.02
CA LEU A 103 -2.04 -5.54 -10.48
C LEU A 103 -1.98 -5.98 -9.00
N PRO A 104 -1.07 -6.87 -8.57
CA PRO A 104 -0.85 -7.13 -7.15
C PRO A 104 -0.39 -5.90 -6.37
N GLY A 105 0.34 -4.97 -6.99
CA GLY A 105 0.71 -3.70 -6.38
C GLY A 105 -0.51 -2.83 -6.02
N ILE A 106 -1.53 -2.80 -6.89
CA ILE A 106 -2.81 -2.13 -6.59
C ILE A 106 -3.48 -2.80 -5.38
N ALA A 107 -3.51 -4.13 -5.32
CA ALA A 107 -4.02 -4.86 -4.16
C ALA A 107 -3.24 -4.54 -2.88
N GLY A 108 -1.91 -4.37 -2.97
CA GLY A 108 -1.05 -3.91 -1.89
C GLY A 108 -1.46 -2.52 -1.36
N ILE A 109 -1.78 -1.58 -2.25
CA ILE A 109 -2.27 -0.25 -1.84
C ILE A 109 -3.61 -0.37 -1.08
N VAL A 110 -4.56 -1.15 -1.57
CA VAL A 110 -5.85 -1.37 -0.89
C VAL A 110 -5.64 -1.97 0.49
N LEU A 111 -4.75 -2.94 0.61
CA LEU A 111 -4.40 -3.56 1.89
C LEU A 111 -3.78 -2.55 2.86
N THR A 112 -2.86 -1.71 2.38
CA THR A 112 -2.20 -0.71 3.22
C THR A 112 -3.13 0.41 3.68
N ILE A 113 -4.17 0.74 2.90
CA ILE A 113 -5.24 1.66 3.34
C ILE A 113 -5.92 1.10 4.60
N GLY A 114 -6.27 -0.19 4.62
CA GLY A 114 -6.84 -0.84 5.80
C GLY A 114 -5.90 -0.79 7.01
N MET A 115 -4.65 -1.19 6.83
CA MET A 115 -3.64 -1.18 7.91
C MET A 115 -3.33 0.22 8.44
N ALA A 116 -3.39 1.26 7.58
CA ALA A 116 -3.18 2.63 8.01
C ALA A 116 -4.28 3.11 8.96
N VAL A 117 -5.49 2.64 8.76
CA VAL A 117 -6.64 2.93 9.65
C VAL A 117 -6.50 2.18 10.96
N ASP A 118 -6.07 0.93 10.94
CA ASP A 118 -5.92 0.11 12.15
C ASP A 118 -4.99 0.77 13.18
N ALA A 119 -3.90 1.38 12.74
CA ALA A 119 -3.00 2.11 13.62
C ALA A 119 -3.71 3.29 14.33
N ASN A 120 -4.53 4.05 13.60
CA ASN A 120 -5.31 5.15 14.19
C ASN A 120 -6.40 4.64 15.13
N VAL A 121 -7.10 3.55 14.77
CA VAL A 121 -8.10 2.90 15.62
C VAL A 121 -7.50 2.44 16.94
N LEU A 122 -6.34 1.77 16.90
CA LEU A 122 -5.62 1.35 18.12
C LEU A 122 -5.29 2.54 19.04
N ILE A 123 -4.84 3.66 18.46
CA ILE A 123 -4.55 4.87 19.23
C ILE A 123 -5.83 5.42 19.87
N PHE A 124 -6.92 5.53 19.10
CA PHE A 124 -8.17 6.12 19.58
C PHE A 124 -8.83 5.26 20.64
N GLU A 125 -8.87 3.94 20.46
CA GLU A 125 -9.39 3.03 21.49
C GLU A 125 -8.53 3.09 22.75
N ARG A 126 -7.20 3.21 22.61
CA ARG A 126 -6.33 3.37 23.78
C ARG A 126 -6.55 4.70 24.48
N ILE A 127 -6.76 5.80 23.76
CA ILE A 127 -7.14 7.07 24.35
C ILE A 127 -8.46 6.93 25.10
N ARG A 128 -9.47 6.25 24.51
CA ARG A 128 -10.77 6.00 25.13
C ARG A 128 -10.65 5.24 26.45
N GLU A 129 -9.80 4.19 26.48
CA GLU A 129 -9.52 3.45 27.72
C GLU A 129 -8.86 4.33 28.79
N GLU A 130 -7.87 5.14 28.40
CA GLU A 130 -7.15 6.01 29.33
C GLU A 130 -8.02 7.17 29.85
N LEU A 131 -9.03 7.61 29.11
CA LEU A 131 -9.97 8.64 29.57
C LEU A 131 -10.72 8.25 30.85
N VAL A 132 -10.92 6.96 31.08
CA VAL A 132 -11.60 6.44 32.28
C VAL A 132 -10.73 6.59 33.54
N SER A 133 -9.41 6.49 33.38
CA SER A 133 -8.46 6.40 34.52
C SER A 133 -7.54 7.63 34.64
N ALA A 134 -7.34 8.40 33.59
CA ALA A 134 -6.39 9.51 33.57
C ALA A 134 -6.92 10.77 34.26
N LYS A 135 -5.99 11.57 34.81
CA LYS A 135 -6.28 12.86 35.44
C LYS A 135 -6.51 13.99 34.40
N GLY A 136 -7.39 13.71 33.40
CA GLY A 136 -7.80 14.70 32.41
C GLY A 136 -7.44 14.31 30.97
N PRO A 137 -8.07 14.99 29.97
CA PRO A 137 -7.99 14.60 28.56
C PRO A 137 -6.58 14.67 27.96
N ALA A 138 -5.79 15.67 28.35
CA ALA A 138 -4.41 15.81 27.86
C ALA A 138 -3.56 14.60 28.20
N ARG A 139 -3.66 14.13 29.45
CA ARG A 139 -2.88 12.97 29.93
C ARG A 139 -3.38 11.67 29.29
N ALA A 140 -4.70 11.56 29.04
CA ALA A 140 -5.28 10.42 28.35
C ALA A 140 -4.76 10.32 26.90
N ILE A 141 -4.69 11.43 26.19
CA ILE A 141 -4.11 11.47 24.83
C ILE A 141 -2.64 11.01 24.87
N GLU A 142 -1.83 11.56 25.76
CA GLU A 142 -0.41 11.24 25.87
C GLU A 142 -0.20 9.75 26.15
N LEU A 143 -0.89 9.21 27.16
CA LEU A 143 -0.81 7.79 27.54
C LEU A 143 -1.36 6.87 26.45
N GLY A 144 -2.42 7.29 25.76
CA GLY A 144 -2.98 6.54 24.65
C GLY A 144 -1.97 6.33 23.52
N TYR A 145 -1.29 7.40 23.10
CA TYR A 145 -0.21 7.30 22.11
C TYR A 145 0.97 6.48 22.60
N GLU A 146 1.42 6.67 23.84
CA GLU A 146 2.56 5.95 24.43
C GLU A 146 2.30 4.44 24.48
N LYS A 147 1.12 4.04 24.97
CA LYS A 147 0.76 2.63 25.12
C LYS A 147 0.39 1.94 23.80
N ALA A 148 -0.19 2.67 22.84
CA ALA A 148 -0.49 2.12 21.52
C ALA A 148 0.77 1.92 20.67
N MET A 149 1.85 2.67 20.93
CA MET A 149 3.06 2.67 20.12
C MET A 149 3.69 1.29 19.98
N SER A 150 3.83 0.54 21.07
CA SER A 150 4.44 -0.80 21.03
C SER A 150 3.61 -1.75 20.16
N ALA A 151 2.30 -1.78 20.35
CA ALA A 151 1.42 -2.66 19.59
C ALA A 151 1.44 -2.32 18.08
N ILE A 152 1.44 -1.02 17.74
CA ILE A 152 1.53 -0.56 16.35
C ILE A 152 2.86 -0.98 15.72
N LEU A 153 3.97 -0.78 16.43
CA LEU A 153 5.28 -1.15 15.91
C LEU A 153 5.42 -2.67 15.75
N ASP A 154 5.02 -3.45 16.76
CA ASP A 154 5.11 -4.91 16.71
C ASP A 154 4.33 -5.50 15.53
N ALA A 155 3.09 -5.07 15.33
CA ALA A 155 2.25 -5.53 14.21
C ALA A 155 2.85 -5.14 12.85
N ASN A 156 3.34 -3.90 12.73
CA ASN A 156 3.89 -3.41 11.47
C ASN A 156 5.28 -3.98 11.16
N ILE A 157 6.14 -4.22 12.15
CA ILE A 157 7.45 -4.86 11.96
C ILE A 157 7.27 -6.27 11.42
N THR A 158 6.33 -7.05 11.95
CA THR A 158 6.06 -8.42 11.49
C THR A 158 5.65 -8.42 10.01
N THR A 159 4.73 -7.53 9.63
CA THR A 159 4.28 -7.41 8.24
C THR A 159 5.37 -6.85 7.33
N PHE A 160 6.20 -5.93 7.83
CA PHE A 160 7.33 -5.39 7.09
C PHE A 160 8.39 -6.46 6.79
N ILE A 161 8.70 -7.33 7.75
CA ILE A 161 9.59 -8.48 7.53
C ILE A 161 9.05 -9.37 6.42
N ALA A 162 7.75 -9.68 6.42
CA ALA A 162 7.12 -10.44 5.35
C ALA A 162 7.25 -9.72 4.00
N ALA A 163 7.05 -8.41 3.94
CA ALA A 163 7.24 -7.62 2.72
C ALA A 163 8.69 -7.68 2.21
N VAL A 164 9.68 -7.62 3.10
CA VAL A 164 11.11 -7.74 2.73
C VAL A 164 11.41 -9.13 2.18
N ILE A 165 10.91 -10.19 2.80
CA ILE A 165 11.08 -11.57 2.29
C ILE A 165 10.48 -11.69 0.90
N LEU A 166 9.26 -11.19 0.70
CA LEU A 166 8.59 -11.19 -0.61
C LEU A 166 9.36 -10.35 -1.65
N PHE A 167 10.02 -9.28 -1.25
CA PHE A 167 10.85 -8.47 -2.13
C PHE A 167 12.10 -9.21 -2.59
N VAL A 168 12.77 -9.92 -1.68
CA VAL A 168 14.01 -10.64 -1.96
C VAL A 168 13.75 -11.92 -2.75
N MET A 169 12.73 -12.69 -2.35
CA MET A 169 12.43 -14.00 -2.95
C MET A 169 11.43 -13.92 -4.10
N GLY A 170 10.65 -12.83 -4.17
CA GLY A 170 9.61 -12.66 -5.19
C GLY A 170 10.17 -12.24 -6.54
N SER A 171 9.46 -12.62 -7.60
CA SER A 171 9.74 -12.22 -8.97
C SER A 171 8.54 -11.53 -9.61
N GLY A 172 8.79 -10.67 -10.60
CA GLY A 172 7.75 -10.03 -11.40
C GLY A 172 6.67 -9.34 -10.55
N PRO A 173 5.39 -9.75 -10.68
CA PRO A 173 4.25 -9.11 -10.01
C PRO A 173 4.32 -9.15 -8.48
N VAL A 174 4.89 -10.21 -7.88
CA VAL A 174 5.02 -10.36 -6.43
C VAL A 174 5.98 -9.31 -5.85
N ARG A 175 7.05 -9.00 -6.58
CA ARG A 175 7.99 -7.95 -6.19
C ARG A 175 7.33 -6.56 -6.21
N GLY A 176 6.44 -6.30 -7.18
CA GLY A 176 5.64 -5.07 -7.22
C GLY A 176 4.72 -4.94 -6.01
N PHE A 177 4.04 -6.02 -5.61
CA PHE A 177 3.24 -6.08 -4.39
C PHE A 177 4.07 -5.79 -3.13
N SER A 178 5.24 -6.41 -2.99
CA SER A 178 6.09 -6.25 -1.81
C SER A 178 6.61 -4.81 -1.64
N ILE A 179 6.92 -4.13 -2.75
CA ILE A 179 7.32 -2.72 -2.73
C ILE A 179 6.17 -1.84 -2.23
N THR A 180 4.97 -2.00 -2.79
CA THR A 180 3.80 -1.21 -2.35
C THR A 180 3.44 -1.48 -0.90
N LEU A 181 3.50 -2.74 -0.46
CA LEU A 181 3.25 -3.13 0.92
C LEU A 181 4.29 -2.52 1.87
N GLY A 182 5.58 -2.67 1.58
CA GLY A 182 6.66 -2.15 2.43
C GLY A 182 6.62 -0.62 2.55
N LEU A 183 6.47 0.09 1.44
CA LEU A 183 6.31 1.55 1.47
C LEU A 183 5.05 1.98 2.21
N GLY A 184 3.93 1.28 1.98
CA GLY A 184 2.67 1.55 2.65
C GLY A 184 2.74 1.39 4.16
N ILE A 185 3.46 0.38 4.67
CA ILE A 185 3.68 0.21 6.11
C ILE A 185 4.49 1.39 6.68
N ILE A 186 5.59 1.76 6.04
CA ILE A 186 6.42 2.88 6.50
C ILE A 186 5.62 4.18 6.56
N THR A 187 4.88 4.49 5.49
CA THR A 187 4.09 5.72 5.40
C THR A 187 2.89 5.70 6.35
N SER A 188 2.24 4.54 6.57
CA SER A 188 1.11 4.42 7.49
C SER A 188 1.53 4.62 8.95
N VAL A 189 2.61 4.02 9.37
CA VAL A 189 3.17 4.23 10.71
C VAL A 189 3.57 5.69 10.91
N PHE A 190 4.24 6.28 9.92
CA PHE A 190 4.60 7.69 9.97
C PHE A 190 3.37 8.60 10.09
N THR A 191 2.35 8.42 9.27
CA THR A 191 1.16 9.28 9.29
C THR A 191 0.32 9.09 10.55
N ALA A 192 0.19 7.87 11.07
CA ALA A 192 -0.54 7.61 12.31
C ALA A 192 0.17 8.24 13.52
N ILE A 193 1.49 8.10 13.62
CA ILE A 193 2.24 8.56 14.79
C ILE A 193 2.48 10.08 14.74
N PHE A 194 2.87 10.62 13.58
CA PHE A 194 3.25 12.03 13.48
C PHE A 194 2.10 12.92 13.04
N VAL A 195 1.44 12.58 11.93
CA VAL A 195 0.41 13.46 11.34
C VAL A 195 -0.86 13.47 12.18
N THR A 196 -1.38 12.31 12.54
CA THR A 196 -2.60 12.24 13.37
C THR A 196 -2.36 12.85 14.75
N ARG A 197 -1.21 12.54 15.37
CA ARG A 197 -0.84 13.14 16.66
C ARG A 197 -0.75 14.67 16.58
N LEU A 198 -0.10 15.19 15.54
CA LEU A 198 0.01 16.64 15.32
C LEU A 198 -1.36 17.29 15.22
N LEU A 199 -2.28 16.73 14.43
CA LEU A 199 -3.64 17.25 14.26
C LEU A 199 -4.42 17.22 15.57
N VAL A 200 -4.36 16.12 16.32
CA VAL A 200 -5.02 15.97 17.62
C VAL A 200 -4.47 16.98 18.63
N VAL A 201 -3.15 17.11 18.74
CA VAL A 201 -2.51 18.04 19.69
C VAL A 201 -2.83 19.49 19.32
N MET A 202 -2.70 19.88 18.03
CA MET A 202 -3.04 21.23 17.57
C MET A 202 -4.50 21.60 17.87
N TRP A 203 -5.41 20.66 17.63
CA TRP A 203 -6.82 20.88 17.96
C TRP A 203 -7.04 21.01 19.45
N PHE A 204 -6.41 20.13 20.25
CA PHE A 204 -6.52 20.15 21.70
C PHE A 204 -5.98 21.43 22.31
N GLU A 205 -4.82 21.91 21.88
CA GLU A 205 -4.21 23.17 22.36
C GLU A 205 -5.07 24.40 22.05
N ARG A 206 -5.72 24.41 20.87
CA ARG A 206 -6.59 25.51 20.47
C ARG A 206 -7.92 25.53 21.24
N ARG A 207 -8.53 24.39 21.43
CA ARG A 207 -9.90 24.28 22.00
C ARG A 207 -9.92 24.01 23.50
N ARG A 208 -8.87 23.41 24.04
CA ARG A 208 -8.73 22.99 25.46
C ARG A 208 -10.04 22.42 26.05
N PRO A 209 -10.68 21.44 25.41
CA PRO A 209 -11.94 20.91 25.88
C PRO A 209 -11.78 20.25 27.25
N LYS A 210 -12.77 20.41 28.12
CA LYS A 210 -12.80 19.76 29.45
C LYS A 210 -13.12 18.27 29.33
N THR A 211 -13.86 17.90 28.30
CA THR A 211 -14.25 16.51 27.96
C THR A 211 -13.98 16.29 26.47
N ILE A 212 -13.50 15.11 26.11
CA ILE A 212 -13.35 14.67 24.73
C ILE A 212 -14.13 13.38 24.54
N GLU A 213 -14.85 13.31 23.42
CA GLU A 213 -15.50 12.10 22.91
C GLU A 213 -14.62 11.55 21.77
N VAL A 214 -14.18 10.29 21.92
CA VAL A 214 -13.36 9.57 20.97
C VAL A 214 -14.08 8.33 20.50
#